data_2fbf2c06f63633ed79f1a21a9d5db851
#
_entry.id   2fbf2c06f63633ed79f1a21a9d5db851
#
_cell.length_a   1.000
_cell.length_b   1.000
_cell.length_c   1.000
_cell.angle_alpha   90.00
_cell.angle_beta   90.00
_cell.angle_gamma   90.00
#
_symmetry.space_group_name_H-M   'P 1'
#
loop_
_entity.id
_entity.type
_entity.pdbx_description
1 polymer ?
#
loop_
_entity_poly.entity_id
_entity_poly.type
_entity_poly.pdbx_seq_one_letter_code
_entity_poly.pdbx_strand_id
1 'polypeptide(L)'
;RRPKLLETGAVGRVQGYKTFSIGRASYKHNFTINTVLLLLHLTFKQNMLHELIAALSGSAGDIITVQKDPQGVEGFAVLPTVSFISSSERVAINRLVKTGYTFQWLCLAVRQRQTDPSLYVRALVHSINGILTEYLDLLVLIEADALQNPGEVTIAHLQSRVRSFDVVFSVLRSVVATIQAKRLIGGQVLNLLHQHSNTGMPDVKARLTQLSNHVLRVFYSQLVSWVSHGVLVDDHNEFMITQRIDHFEGGGGGGRGRGSGGDGGSGE
;
A
#
# COMPACT_ATOMS: atom_id res chain seq x y z
N ARG A 1 -22.85 -79.06 -33.55
CA ARG A 1 -24.02 -79.75 -32.94
C ARG A 1 -24.46 -78.98 -31.72
N ARG A 2 -25.61 -78.27 -31.84
CA ARG A 2 -26.45 -77.82 -30.73
C ARG A 2 -27.16 -79.00 -30.09
N PRO A 3 -27.62 -78.94 -28.85
CA PRO A 3 -29.03 -78.84 -28.54
C PRO A 3 -29.36 -77.81 -27.44
N LYS A 4 -30.44 -77.04 -27.69
CA LYS A 4 -31.86 -77.13 -27.25
C LYS A 4 -32.11 -76.86 -25.79
N LEU A 5 -32.74 -75.73 -25.61
CA LEU A 5 -33.86 -75.33 -24.75
C LEU A 5 -34.49 -76.41 -23.82
N LEU A 6 -34.71 -75.97 -22.58
CA LEU A 6 -36.00 -76.28 -21.88
C LEU A 6 -36.31 -75.07 -20.95
N GLU A 7 -37.51 -74.52 -21.22
CA GLU A 7 -38.30 -73.66 -20.35
C GLU A 7 -38.83 -74.41 -19.15
N THR A 8 -38.93 -73.71 -18.06
CA THR A 8 -40.07 -73.71 -17.09
C THR A 8 -39.64 -72.77 -15.97
N GLY A 9 -40.20 -71.62 -15.76
CA GLY A 9 -41.51 -71.41 -15.20
C GLY A 9 -41.46 -71.39 -13.67
N ALA A 10 -41.31 -70.21 -13.09
CA ALA A 10 -41.91 -69.89 -11.80
C ALA A 10 -41.89 -68.38 -11.56
N VAL A 11 -43.06 -67.81 -11.68
CA VAL A 11 -43.41 -66.47 -11.22
C VAL A 11 -43.27 -66.44 -9.70
N GLY A 12 -42.17 -65.94 -9.21
CA GLY A 12 -41.98 -65.52 -7.80
C GLY A 12 -42.01 -64.03 -7.69
N ARG A 13 -43.15 -63.51 -7.32
CA ARG A 13 -43.34 -62.08 -7.03
C ARG A 13 -42.53 -61.69 -5.79
N VAL A 14 -41.30 -61.14 -5.98
CA VAL A 14 -40.53 -60.61 -4.89
C VAL A 14 -40.78 -59.10 -4.84
N GLN A 15 -41.72 -58.75 -3.97
CA GLN A 15 -42.20 -57.44 -3.69
C GLN A 15 -41.16 -56.56 -2.89
N GLY A 16 -39.89 -56.96 -2.82
CA GLY A 16 -38.89 -56.31 -1.97
C GLY A 16 -37.83 -55.44 -2.69
N TYR A 17 -37.70 -55.55 -4.02
CA TYR A 17 -36.57 -54.89 -4.71
C TYR A 17 -36.85 -53.47 -5.23
N LYS A 18 -38.12 -53.06 -5.32
CA LYS A 18 -38.42 -51.67 -5.80
C LYS A 18 -38.16 -50.58 -4.78
N THR A 19 -38.27 -50.88 -3.49
CA THR A 19 -38.00 -49.88 -2.43
C THR A 19 -36.50 -49.66 -2.19
N PHE A 20 -35.66 -50.67 -2.41
CA PHE A 20 -34.22 -50.56 -2.20
C PHE A 20 -33.49 -49.78 -3.33
N SER A 21 -33.99 -49.84 -4.56
CA SER A 21 -33.39 -49.09 -5.68
C SER A 21 -33.70 -47.61 -5.65
N ILE A 22 -34.88 -47.20 -5.15
CA ILE A 22 -35.24 -45.78 -5.02
C ILE A 22 -34.43 -45.13 -3.90
N GLY A 23 -34.21 -45.82 -2.78
CA GLY A 23 -33.36 -45.31 -1.68
C GLY A 23 -31.89 -45.12 -2.06
N ARG A 24 -31.32 -46.05 -2.85
CA ARG A 24 -29.94 -45.92 -3.34
C ARG A 24 -29.78 -44.83 -4.37
N ALA A 25 -30.71 -44.61 -5.26
CA ALA A 25 -30.68 -43.56 -6.25
C ALA A 25 -30.80 -42.16 -5.56
N SER A 26 -31.72 -42.04 -4.62
CA SER A 26 -31.90 -40.82 -3.83
C SER A 26 -30.67 -40.50 -2.96
N TYR A 27 -30.07 -41.49 -2.31
CA TYR A 27 -28.86 -41.29 -1.50
C TYR A 27 -27.65 -40.94 -2.35
N LYS A 28 -27.45 -41.57 -3.51
CA LYS A 28 -26.38 -41.21 -4.43
C LYS A 28 -26.57 -39.80 -4.99
N HIS A 29 -27.78 -39.39 -5.31
CA HIS A 29 -28.09 -38.06 -5.82
C HIS A 29 -27.83 -36.98 -4.77
N ASN A 30 -28.26 -37.18 -3.52
CA ASN A 30 -28.00 -36.28 -2.42
C ASN A 30 -26.52 -36.19 -2.08
N PHE A 31 -25.75 -37.29 -2.13
CA PHE A 31 -24.31 -37.29 -1.95
C PHE A 31 -23.60 -36.50 -3.05
N THR A 32 -24.02 -36.67 -4.30
CA THR A 32 -23.44 -35.93 -5.45
C THR A 32 -23.76 -34.45 -5.36
N ILE A 33 -24.99 -34.06 -5.02
CA ILE A 33 -25.39 -32.66 -4.83
C ILE A 33 -24.59 -32.01 -3.69
N ASN A 34 -24.47 -32.66 -2.54
CA ASN A 34 -23.71 -32.17 -1.43
C ASN A 34 -22.21 -32.02 -1.75
N THR A 35 -21.66 -32.96 -2.53
CA THR A 35 -20.25 -32.88 -2.97
C THR A 35 -20.06 -31.74 -3.96
N VAL A 36 -20.97 -31.53 -4.90
CA VAL A 36 -20.93 -30.40 -5.84
C VAL A 36 -21.07 -29.07 -5.11
N LEU A 37 -22.00 -28.97 -4.15
CA LEU A 37 -22.16 -27.77 -3.32
C LEU A 37 -20.91 -27.48 -2.48
N LEU A 38 -20.28 -28.52 -1.93
CA LEU A 38 -19.03 -28.38 -1.18
C LEU A 38 -17.89 -27.91 -2.10
N LEU A 39 -17.76 -28.50 -3.29
CA LEU A 39 -16.76 -28.07 -4.28
C LEU A 39 -16.99 -26.62 -4.74
N LEU A 40 -18.24 -26.26 -5.02
CA LEU A 40 -18.59 -24.87 -5.37
C LEU A 40 -18.27 -23.90 -4.22
N HIS A 41 -18.53 -24.30 -2.99
CA HIS A 41 -18.20 -23.49 -1.81
C HIS A 41 -16.68 -23.32 -1.64
N LEU A 42 -15.91 -24.37 -1.86
CA LEU A 42 -14.44 -24.34 -1.79
C LEU A 42 -13.84 -23.49 -2.90
N THR A 43 -14.27 -23.66 -4.16
CA THR A 43 -13.78 -22.84 -5.28
C THR A 43 -14.15 -21.37 -5.12
N PHE A 44 -15.35 -21.11 -4.62
CA PHE A 44 -15.81 -19.76 -4.33
C PHE A 44 -14.96 -19.09 -3.23
N LYS A 45 -14.68 -19.82 -2.14
CA LYS A 45 -13.83 -19.34 -1.05
C LYS A 45 -12.39 -19.05 -1.51
N GLN A 46 -11.86 -19.88 -2.41
CA GLN A 46 -10.56 -19.64 -3.03
C GLN A 46 -10.55 -18.39 -3.92
N ASN A 47 -11.55 -18.21 -4.79
CA ASN A 47 -11.66 -17.02 -5.63
C ASN A 47 -11.76 -15.74 -4.80
N MET A 48 -12.53 -15.78 -3.72
CA MET A 48 -12.65 -14.67 -2.80
C MET A 48 -11.33 -14.35 -2.07
N LEU A 49 -10.55 -15.38 -1.71
CA LEU A 49 -9.25 -15.21 -1.08
C LEU A 49 -8.25 -14.56 -2.04
N HIS A 50 -8.22 -14.99 -3.31
CA HIS A 50 -7.38 -14.37 -4.34
C HIS A 50 -7.76 -12.91 -4.57
N GLU A 51 -9.04 -12.60 -4.64
CA GLU A 51 -9.51 -11.22 -4.80
C GLU A 51 -9.17 -10.35 -3.59
N LEU A 52 -9.21 -10.93 -2.39
CA LEU A 52 -8.80 -10.25 -1.17
C LEU A 52 -7.30 -9.96 -1.15
N ILE A 53 -6.46 -10.90 -1.59
CA ILE A 53 -5.01 -10.70 -1.72
C ILE A 53 -4.73 -9.64 -2.80
N ALA A 54 -5.44 -9.67 -3.93
CA ALA A 54 -5.35 -8.65 -4.97
C ALA A 54 -5.74 -7.26 -4.44
N ALA A 55 -6.82 -7.16 -3.66
CA ALA A 55 -7.21 -5.90 -3.02
C ALA A 55 -6.16 -5.41 -2.01
N LEU A 56 -5.52 -6.32 -1.27
CA LEU A 56 -4.42 -5.99 -0.37
C LEU A 56 -3.18 -5.50 -1.13
N SER A 57 -2.91 -6.01 -2.34
CA SER A 57 -1.84 -5.51 -3.21
C SER A 57 -2.19 -4.18 -3.92
N GLY A 58 -3.37 -3.61 -3.64
CA GLY A 58 -3.81 -2.34 -4.17
C GLY A 58 -4.57 -2.43 -5.50
N SER A 59 -5.04 -3.62 -5.89
CA SER A 59 -5.81 -3.82 -7.12
C SER A 59 -7.29 -4.04 -6.80
N ALA A 60 -8.17 -3.21 -7.35
CA ALA A 60 -9.61 -3.45 -7.27
C ALA A 60 -9.98 -4.67 -8.12
N GLY A 61 -10.97 -5.45 -7.64
CA GLY A 61 -11.51 -6.62 -8.31
C GLY A 61 -13.01 -6.46 -8.63
N ASP A 62 -13.68 -7.59 -8.88
CA ASP A 62 -15.10 -7.62 -9.21
C ASP A 62 -16.00 -7.51 -7.96
N ILE A 63 -15.56 -8.05 -6.82
CA ILE A 63 -16.29 -8.04 -5.55
C ILE A 63 -15.84 -6.87 -4.66
N ILE A 64 -14.55 -6.53 -4.71
CA ILE A 64 -13.94 -5.46 -3.92
C ILE A 64 -13.59 -4.30 -4.84
N THR A 65 -14.33 -3.21 -4.70
CA THR A 65 -14.21 -2.02 -5.57
C THR A 65 -13.93 -0.76 -4.78
N VAL A 66 -13.47 0.27 -5.47
CA VAL A 66 -13.33 1.61 -4.87
C VAL A 66 -14.71 2.19 -4.63
N GLN A 67 -15.00 2.50 -3.39
CA GLN A 67 -16.26 3.10 -2.97
C GLN A 67 -15.98 4.36 -2.14
N LYS A 68 -16.95 5.28 -2.13
CA LYS A 68 -16.89 6.46 -1.25
C LYS A 68 -17.69 6.20 0.01
N ASP A 69 -17.05 6.39 1.14
CA ASP A 69 -17.73 6.38 2.43
C ASP A 69 -18.75 7.51 2.52
N PRO A 70 -19.74 7.46 3.43
CA PRO A 70 -20.69 8.53 3.68
C PRO A 70 -20.05 9.91 3.94
N GLN A 71 -18.76 9.89 4.34
CA GLN A 71 -17.94 11.08 4.56
C GLN A 71 -17.21 11.55 3.28
N GLY A 72 -17.44 10.89 2.13
CA GLY A 72 -16.81 11.20 0.85
C GLY A 72 -15.36 10.72 0.69
N VAL A 73 -14.85 9.92 1.66
CA VAL A 73 -13.50 9.35 1.60
C VAL A 73 -13.53 8.10 0.71
N GLU A 74 -12.68 8.07 -0.29
CA GLU A 74 -12.51 6.90 -1.15
C GLU A 74 -11.76 5.78 -0.42
N GLY A 75 -12.18 4.54 -0.65
CA GLY A 75 -11.56 3.35 -0.10
C GLY A 75 -12.03 2.09 -0.79
N PHE A 76 -11.33 0.99 -0.58
CA PHE A 76 -11.82 -0.32 -1.00
C PHE A 76 -12.93 -0.81 -0.07
N ALA A 77 -14.00 -1.31 -0.66
CA ALA A 77 -15.09 -1.95 0.07
C ALA A 77 -15.74 -3.05 -0.75
N VAL A 78 -16.32 -4.03 -0.06
CA VAL A 78 -17.10 -5.11 -0.68
C VAL A 78 -18.41 -4.54 -1.22
N LEU A 79 -18.72 -4.87 -2.48
CA LEU A 79 -19.97 -4.48 -3.13
C LEU A 79 -21.20 -4.87 -2.29
N PRO A 80 -22.16 -3.96 -2.08
CA PRO A 80 -23.36 -4.23 -1.30
C PRO A 80 -24.26 -5.33 -1.93
N THR A 81 -24.18 -5.51 -3.24
CA THR A 81 -24.94 -6.52 -4.00
C THR A 81 -24.54 -7.97 -3.70
N VAL A 82 -23.39 -8.17 -3.06
CA VAL A 82 -22.87 -9.50 -2.71
C VAL A 82 -23.63 -10.05 -1.49
N SER A 83 -24.53 -10.99 -1.70
CA SER A 83 -25.45 -11.53 -0.65
C SER A 83 -24.88 -12.72 0.12
N PHE A 84 -23.85 -13.39 -0.40
CA PHE A 84 -23.30 -14.62 0.18
C PHE A 84 -22.27 -14.38 1.30
N ILE A 85 -21.88 -13.13 1.52
CA ILE A 85 -20.96 -12.72 2.61
C ILE A 85 -21.81 -12.29 3.80
N SER A 86 -21.58 -12.89 4.97
CA SER A 86 -22.25 -12.46 6.19
C SER A 86 -21.89 -11.02 6.57
N SER A 87 -22.76 -10.37 7.34
CA SER A 87 -22.53 -8.99 7.77
C SER A 87 -21.23 -8.84 8.60
N SER A 88 -20.91 -9.83 9.43
CA SER A 88 -19.69 -9.87 10.24
C SER A 88 -18.43 -10.04 9.39
N GLU A 89 -18.46 -10.94 8.40
CA GLU A 89 -17.35 -11.13 7.46
C GLU A 89 -17.13 -9.89 6.61
N ARG A 90 -18.20 -9.25 6.14
CA ARG A 90 -18.13 -7.99 5.40
C ARG A 90 -17.41 -6.89 6.18
N VAL A 91 -17.72 -6.74 7.46
CA VAL A 91 -17.02 -5.76 8.32
C VAL A 91 -15.54 -6.10 8.46
N ALA A 92 -15.21 -7.39 8.65
CA ALA A 92 -13.83 -7.86 8.75
C ALA A 92 -13.04 -7.62 7.46
N ILE A 93 -13.64 -7.95 6.31
CA ILE A 93 -13.04 -7.73 4.98
C ILE A 93 -12.86 -6.24 4.71
N ASN A 94 -13.88 -5.41 4.92
CA ASN A 94 -13.79 -3.97 4.69
C ASN A 94 -12.69 -3.32 5.54
N ARG A 95 -12.48 -3.79 6.76
CA ARG A 95 -11.37 -3.34 7.61
C ARG A 95 -10.01 -3.73 7.02
N LEU A 96 -9.90 -4.96 6.49
CA LEU A 96 -8.66 -5.48 5.93
C LEU A 96 -8.30 -4.77 4.61
N VAL A 97 -9.25 -4.60 3.69
CA VAL A 97 -8.99 -3.98 2.38
C VAL A 97 -8.69 -2.48 2.46
N LYS A 98 -9.02 -1.84 3.57
CA LYS A 98 -8.60 -0.46 3.85
C LYS A 98 -7.07 -0.33 3.88
N THR A 99 -6.37 -1.35 4.39
CA THR A 99 -4.89 -1.41 4.36
C THR A 99 -4.38 -1.46 2.92
N GLY A 100 -5.02 -2.26 2.04
CA GLY A 100 -4.67 -2.32 0.61
C GLY A 100 -4.88 -0.98 -0.12
N TYR A 101 -5.96 -0.27 0.18
CA TYR A 101 -6.17 1.07 -0.37
C TYR A 101 -5.11 2.08 0.11
N THR A 102 -4.73 2.00 1.40
CA THR A 102 -3.66 2.86 1.94
C THR A 102 -2.31 2.54 1.30
N PHE A 103 -2.03 1.25 1.06
CA PHE A 103 -0.86 0.80 0.34
C PHE A 103 -0.83 1.36 -1.10
N GLN A 104 -1.94 1.24 -1.86
CA GLN A 104 -2.06 1.81 -3.20
C GLN A 104 -1.78 3.31 -3.21
N TRP A 105 -2.37 4.04 -2.26
CA TRP A 105 -2.16 5.48 -2.12
C TRP A 105 -0.68 5.81 -1.86
N LEU A 106 -0.02 5.05 -0.98
CA LEU A 106 1.42 5.23 -0.70
C LEU A 106 2.28 4.93 -1.94
N CYS A 107 1.97 3.88 -2.70
CA CYS A 107 2.66 3.57 -3.95
C CYS A 107 2.57 4.72 -4.96
N LEU A 108 1.38 5.32 -5.12
CA LEU A 108 1.19 6.47 -6.00
C LEU A 108 1.96 7.69 -5.51
N ALA A 109 1.91 7.98 -4.22
CA ALA A 109 2.63 9.10 -3.61
C ALA A 109 4.16 8.94 -3.73
N VAL A 110 4.68 7.74 -3.52
CA VAL A 110 6.09 7.39 -3.71
C VAL A 110 6.51 7.59 -5.17
N ARG A 111 5.74 7.07 -6.12
CA ARG A 111 6.03 7.20 -7.55
C ARG A 111 6.07 8.66 -8.01
N GLN A 112 5.14 9.48 -7.55
CA GLN A 112 5.09 10.91 -7.90
C GLN A 112 6.28 11.71 -7.38
N ARG A 113 6.91 11.24 -6.28
CA ARG A 113 8.00 11.96 -5.60
C ARG A 113 9.39 11.35 -5.76
N GLN A 114 9.54 10.34 -6.61
CA GLN A 114 10.86 9.76 -6.91
C GLN A 114 11.83 10.78 -7.53
N THR A 115 11.31 11.75 -8.28
CA THR A 115 12.06 12.84 -8.92
C THR A 115 11.91 14.16 -8.19
N ASP A 116 11.50 14.14 -6.92
CA ASP A 116 11.40 15.36 -6.11
C ASP A 116 12.78 16.06 -6.04
N PRO A 117 12.86 17.37 -6.21
CA PRO A 117 14.12 18.10 -6.10
C PRO A 117 14.79 17.94 -4.73
N SER A 118 14.02 17.84 -3.66
CA SER A 118 14.50 17.67 -2.29
C SER A 118 15.23 16.33 -2.10
N LEU A 119 16.49 16.38 -1.69
CA LEU A 119 17.28 15.19 -1.36
C LEU A 119 16.70 14.44 -0.15
N TYR A 120 16.20 15.19 0.84
CA TYR A 120 15.59 14.61 2.04
C TYR A 120 14.29 13.87 1.73
N VAL A 121 13.44 14.47 0.88
CA VAL A 121 12.19 13.83 0.43
C VAL A 121 12.50 12.59 -0.40
N ARG A 122 13.47 12.64 -1.31
CA ARG A 122 13.88 11.46 -2.11
C ARG A 122 14.39 10.33 -1.22
N ALA A 123 15.23 10.64 -0.21
CA ALA A 123 15.72 9.62 0.72
C ALA A 123 14.58 9.01 1.54
N LEU A 124 13.60 9.81 1.97
CA LEU A 124 12.41 9.33 2.65
C LEU A 124 11.57 8.42 1.75
N VAL A 125 11.28 8.85 0.53
CA VAL A 125 10.52 8.09 -0.46
C VAL A 125 11.18 6.77 -0.80
N HIS A 126 12.50 6.74 -0.96
CA HIS A 126 13.26 5.51 -1.17
C HIS A 126 13.10 4.54 0.01
N SER A 127 13.17 5.04 1.23
CA SER A 127 13.01 4.22 2.44
C SER A 127 11.58 3.71 2.61
N ILE A 128 10.56 4.52 2.30
CA ILE A 128 9.17 4.09 2.28
C ILE A 128 8.98 2.98 1.25
N ASN A 129 9.56 3.10 0.06
CA ASN A 129 9.49 2.06 -0.98
C ASN A 129 10.04 0.72 -0.47
N GLY A 130 11.09 0.71 0.34
CA GLY A 130 11.60 -0.50 0.99
C GLY A 130 10.55 -1.19 1.87
N ILE A 131 9.80 -0.41 2.69
CA ILE A 131 8.71 -0.97 3.52
C ILE A 131 7.56 -1.50 2.66
N LEU A 132 7.23 -0.82 1.55
CA LEU A 132 6.20 -1.28 0.62
C LEU A 132 6.61 -2.60 -0.06
N THR A 133 7.90 -2.77 -0.39
CA THR A 133 8.44 -4.02 -0.94
C THR A 133 8.35 -5.17 0.07
N GLU A 134 8.74 -4.95 1.33
CA GLU A 134 8.61 -5.94 2.39
C GLU A 134 7.14 -6.39 2.59
N TYR A 135 6.20 -5.47 2.43
CA TYR A 135 4.77 -5.81 2.48
C TYR A 135 4.33 -6.67 1.31
N LEU A 136 4.80 -6.38 0.08
CA LEU A 136 4.51 -7.22 -1.09
C LEU A 136 5.11 -8.62 -0.94
N ASP A 137 6.34 -8.74 -0.43
CA ASP A 137 6.97 -10.03 -0.15
C ASP A 137 6.13 -10.84 0.85
N LEU A 138 5.57 -10.18 1.89
CA LEU A 138 4.63 -10.83 2.81
C LEU A 138 3.38 -11.33 2.09
N LEU A 139 2.79 -10.54 1.18
CA LEU A 139 1.60 -10.97 0.43
C LEU A 139 1.90 -12.17 -0.47
N VAL A 140 3.06 -12.20 -1.12
CA VAL A 140 3.51 -13.35 -1.94
C VAL A 140 3.63 -14.62 -1.08
N LEU A 141 4.17 -14.51 0.14
CA LEU A 141 4.25 -15.65 1.07
C LEU A 141 2.85 -16.13 1.47
N ILE A 142 1.91 -15.22 1.75
CA ILE A 142 0.53 -15.55 2.09
C ILE A 142 -0.17 -16.24 0.91
N GLU A 143 0.06 -15.78 -0.31
CA GLU A 143 -0.49 -16.38 -1.53
C GLU A 143 0.06 -17.79 -1.74
N ALA A 144 1.37 -17.98 -1.55
CA ALA A 144 2.00 -19.30 -1.62
C ALA A 144 1.42 -20.27 -0.57
N ASP A 145 1.24 -19.82 0.67
CA ASP A 145 0.58 -20.60 1.74
C ASP A 145 -0.85 -20.97 1.35
N ALA A 146 -1.61 -20.05 0.76
CA ALA A 146 -2.98 -20.27 0.32
C ALA A 146 -3.09 -21.29 -0.81
N LEU A 147 -2.10 -21.34 -1.70
CA LEU A 147 -2.03 -22.31 -2.80
C LEU A 147 -1.62 -23.72 -2.31
N GLN A 148 -0.70 -23.79 -1.34
CA GLN A 148 -0.23 -25.06 -0.80
C GLN A 148 -1.25 -25.71 0.13
N ASN A 149 -1.94 -24.92 0.93
CA ASN A 149 -2.89 -25.39 1.96
C ASN A 149 -4.25 -24.71 1.78
N PRO A 150 -5.03 -25.11 0.75
CA PRO A 150 -6.35 -24.54 0.51
C PRO A 150 -7.28 -24.77 1.70
N GLY A 151 -7.70 -23.69 2.36
CA GLY A 151 -8.64 -23.75 3.50
C GLY A 151 -8.02 -23.44 4.86
N GLU A 152 -6.70 -23.45 5.03
CA GLU A 152 -6.04 -23.01 6.27
C GLU A 152 -5.94 -21.49 6.38
N VAL A 153 -5.79 -20.79 5.24
CA VAL A 153 -5.72 -19.33 5.21
C VAL A 153 -7.11 -18.75 5.39
N THR A 154 -7.36 -18.22 6.58
CA THR A 154 -8.61 -17.55 6.95
C THR A 154 -8.46 -16.03 6.94
N ILE A 155 -9.61 -15.29 6.92
CA ILE A 155 -9.61 -13.82 7.05
C ILE A 155 -8.90 -13.39 8.34
N ALA A 156 -9.08 -14.12 9.44
CA ALA A 156 -8.40 -13.84 10.71
C ALA A 156 -6.88 -14.03 10.62
N HIS A 157 -6.43 -15.05 9.88
CA HIS A 157 -5.00 -15.26 9.61
C HIS A 157 -4.42 -14.08 8.83
N LEU A 158 -5.08 -13.65 7.74
CA LEU A 158 -4.68 -12.47 6.97
C LEU A 158 -4.61 -11.22 7.83
N GLN A 159 -5.64 -10.97 8.64
CA GLN A 159 -5.64 -9.81 9.56
C GLN A 159 -4.47 -9.83 10.53
N SER A 160 -4.14 -11.00 11.09
CA SER A 160 -3.02 -11.15 12.00
C SER A 160 -1.68 -10.82 11.33
N ARG A 161 -1.47 -11.33 10.11
CA ARG A 161 -0.22 -11.13 9.34
C ARG A 161 -0.04 -9.68 8.87
N VAL A 162 -1.13 -9.01 8.47
CA VAL A 162 -1.10 -7.66 7.89
C VAL A 162 -1.17 -6.56 8.95
N ARG A 163 -1.58 -6.88 10.19
CA ARG A 163 -1.86 -5.93 11.26
C ARG A 163 -0.72 -4.94 11.55
N SER A 164 0.53 -5.40 11.57
CA SER A 164 1.68 -4.52 11.81
C SER A 164 1.85 -3.46 10.74
N PHE A 165 1.60 -3.83 9.47
CA PHE A 165 1.67 -2.91 8.34
C PHE A 165 0.51 -1.92 8.30
N ASP A 166 -0.70 -2.31 8.72
CA ASP A 166 -1.86 -1.42 8.76
C ASP A 166 -1.59 -0.15 9.57
N VAL A 167 -1.03 -0.33 10.78
CA VAL A 167 -0.67 0.78 11.66
C VAL A 167 0.46 1.62 11.06
N VAL A 168 1.51 0.97 10.54
CA VAL A 168 2.65 1.66 9.92
C VAL A 168 2.18 2.49 8.72
N PHE A 169 1.36 1.91 7.83
CA PHE A 169 0.85 2.61 6.64
C PHE A 169 -0.03 3.80 6.98
N SER A 170 -0.84 3.72 8.04
CA SER A 170 -1.66 4.85 8.48
C SER A 170 -0.79 6.03 8.92
N VAL A 171 0.31 5.76 9.63
CA VAL A 171 1.27 6.79 10.06
C VAL A 171 2.06 7.34 8.87
N LEU A 172 2.54 6.46 7.97
CA LEU A 172 3.25 6.89 6.75
C LEU A 172 2.38 7.77 5.85
N ARG A 173 1.10 7.42 5.71
CA ARG A 173 0.12 8.24 4.97
C ARG A 173 0.00 9.63 5.60
N SER A 174 -0.09 9.73 6.93
CA SER A 174 -0.15 11.01 7.64
C SER A 174 1.13 11.84 7.42
N VAL A 175 2.31 11.21 7.52
CA VAL A 175 3.60 11.87 7.29
C VAL A 175 3.69 12.40 5.87
N VAL A 176 3.42 11.56 4.86
CA VAL A 176 3.51 11.94 3.44
C VAL A 176 2.48 13.03 3.11
N ALA A 177 1.24 12.91 3.59
CA ALA A 177 0.20 13.92 3.39
C ALA A 177 0.59 15.27 4.03
N THR A 178 1.21 15.26 5.22
CA THR A 178 1.68 16.48 5.88
C THR A 178 2.81 17.13 5.10
N ILE A 179 3.77 16.36 4.59
CA ILE A 179 4.86 16.87 3.74
C ILE A 179 4.29 17.52 2.49
N GLN A 180 3.26 16.88 1.87
CA GLN A 180 2.60 17.41 0.68
C GLN A 180 1.86 18.72 0.96
N ALA A 181 1.04 18.74 2.01
CA ALA A 181 0.20 19.88 2.34
C ALA A 181 1.02 21.10 2.75
N LYS A 182 2.09 20.90 3.52
CA LYS A 182 2.94 21.97 4.05
C LYS A 182 4.18 22.24 3.22
N ARG A 183 4.42 21.47 2.15
CA ARG A 183 5.64 21.56 1.29
C ARG A 183 6.92 21.55 2.11
N LEU A 184 7.01 20.64 3.09
CA LEU A 184 8.16 20.54 3.97
C LEU A 184 9.40 20.05 3.21
N ILE A 185 10.55 20.67 3.49
CA ILE A 185 11.85 20.34 2.90
C ILE A 185 12.93 20.27 3.98
N GLY A 186 14.05 19.63 3.68
CA GLY A 186 15.24 19.62 4.51
C GLY A 186 15.00 19.16 5.95
N GLY A 187 15.50 19.91 6.92
CA GLY A 187 15.38 19.64 8.36
C GLY A 187 13.95 19.56 8.89
N GLN A 188 12.98 20.19 8.20
CA GLN A 188 11.57 20.12 8.59
C GLN A 188 11.01 18.69 8.43
N VAL A 189 11.47 17.94 7.40
CA VAL A 189 11.12 16.53 7.20
C VAL A 189 11.65 15.69 8.37
N LEU A 190 12.89 15.94 8.81
CA LEU A 190 13.48 15.25 9.97
C LEU A 190 12.70 15.53 11.26
N ASN A 191 12.31 16.77 11.49
CA ASN A 191 11.51 17.15 12.65
C ASN A 191 10.15 16.45 12.66
N LEU A 192 9.49 16.37 11.51
CA LEU A 192 8.22 15.66 11.37
C LEU A 192 8.38 14.17 11.68
N LEU A 193 9.41 13.51 11.13
CA LEU A 193 9.70 12.10 11.42
C LEU A 193 9.99 11.88 12.89
N HIS A 194 10.77 12.77 13.53
CA HIS A 194 11.06 12.69 14.95
C HIS A 194 9.79 12.81 15.80
N GLN A 195 8.89 13.74 15.49
CA GLN A 195 7.60 13.89 16.18
C GLN A 195 6.75 12.62 16.09
N HIS A 196 6.67 11.99 14.91
CA HIS A 196 5.92 10.76 14.72
C HIS A 196 6.61 9.52 15.32
N SER A 197 7.94 9.54 15.51
CA SER A 197 8.68 8.44 16.14
C SER A 197 8.46 8.36 17.65
N ASN A 198 7.99 9.43 18.29
CA ASN A 198 7.64 9.47 19.70
C ASN A 198 6.27 8.83 19.94
N THR A 199 6.13 7.57 19.56
CA THR A 199 4.92 6.77 19.75
C THR A 199 5.16 5.66 20.77
N GLY A 200 4.10 5.25 21.49
CA GLY A 200 4.15 4.10 22.38
C GLY A 200 4.12 2.74 21.68
N MET A 201 4.02 2.71 20.34
CA MET A 201 3.97 1.47 19.55
C MET A 201 5.39 1.09 19.07
N PRO A 202 5.98 -0.02 19.59
CA PRO A 202 7.38 -0.38 19.33
C PRO A 202 7.66 -0.61 17.85
N ASP A 203 6.75 -1.29 17.14
CA ASP A 203 6.90 -1.60 15.71
C ASP A 203 6.93 -0.33 14.84
N VAL A 204 6.00 0.59 15.11
CA VAL A 204 5.94 1.88 14.41
C VAL A 204 7.19 2.71 14.71
N LYS A 205 7.60 2.76 15.98
CA LYS A 205 8.81 3.48 16.40
C LYS A 205 10.05 2.94 15.70
N ALA A 206 10.22 1.61 15.64
CA ALA A 206 11.35 0.98 14.96
C ALA A 206 11.40 1.36 13.47
N ARG A 207 10.26 1.28 12.77
CA ARG A 207 10.16 1.63 11.34
C ARG A 207 10.43 3.11 11.09
N LEU A 208 9.85 4.00 11.89
CA LEU A 208 10.09 5.45 11.76
C LEU A 208 11.52 5.84 12.10
N THR A 209 12.15 5.17 13.08
CA THR A 209 13.57 5.37 13.39
C THR A 209 14.44 4.94 12.21
N GLN A 210 14.13 3.81 11.58
CA GLN A 210 14.83 3.35 10.38
C GLN A 210 14.71 4.37 9.24
N LEU A 211 13.51 4.91 8.97
CA LEU A 211 13.28 5.97 7.99
C LEU A 211 14.06 7.23 8.32
N SER A 212 14.00 7.68 9.58
CA SER A 212 14.74 8.86 10.04
C SER A 212 16.24 8.69 9.84
N ASN A 213 16.80 7.53 10.12
CA ASN A 213 18.23 7.23 9.92
C ASN A 213 18.64 7.32 8.44
N HIS A 214 17.76 6.89 7.51
CA HIS A 214 18.04 7.04 6.08
C HIS A 214 18.05 8.51 5.64
N VAL A 215 17.10 9.30 6.13
CA VAL A 215 17.06 10.73 5.82
C VAL A 215 18.22 11.47 6.49
N LEU A 216 18.58 11.11 7.73
CA LEU A 216 19.74 11.67 8.44
C LEU A 216 21.07 11.42 7.72
N ARG A 217 21.20 10.33 6.95
CA ARG A 217 22.43 10.10 6.15
C ARG A 217 22.67 11.22 5.14
N VAL A 218 21.60 11.78 4.54
CA VAL A 218 21.71 12.93 3.65
C VAL A 218 22.27 14.13 4.41
N PHE A 219 21.69 14.44 5.57
CA PHE A 219 22.15 15.50 6.43
C PHE A 219 23.63 15.33 6.84
N TYR A 220 24.01 14.14 7.29
CA TYR A 220 25.40 13.88 7.67
C TYR A 220 26.37 13.96 6.48
N SER A 221 25.96 13.54 5.29
CA SER A 221 26.78 13.68 4.08
C SER A 221 27.06 15.14 3.76
N GLN A 222 26.05 16.00 3.84
CA GLN A 222 26.19 17.44 3.64
C GLN A 222 27.07 18.07 4.74
N LEU A 223 26.85 17.69 6.00
CA LEU A 223 27.61 18.17 7.14
C LEU A 223 29.10 17.80 7.02
N VAL A 224 29.42 16.57 6.68
CA VAL A 224 30.81 16.10 6.51
C VAL A 224 31.48 16.81 5.34
N SER A 225 30.80 16.97 4.21
CA SER A 225 31.34 17.73 3.07
C SER A 225 31.66 19.19 3.44
N TRP A 226 30.75 19.82 4.15
CA TRP A 226 30.94 21.20 4.60
C TRP A 226 32.08 21.35 5.62
N VAL A 227 32.14 20.49 6.65
CA VAL A 227 33.16 20.57 7.72
C VAL A 227 34.55 20.16 7.22
N SER A 228 34.65 19.14 6.38
CA SER A 228 35.95 18.60 5.94
C SER A 228 36.51 19.31 4.73
N HIS A 229 35.71 19.83 3.84
CA HIS A 229 36.14 20.38 2.56
C HIS A 229 35.73 21.84 2.36
N GLY A 230 34.93 22.42 3.27
CA GLY A 230 34.36 23.74 3.10
C GLY A 230 33.39 23.90 1.92
N VAL A 231 32.94 22.73 1.36
CA VAL A 231 32.05 22.71 0.20
C VAL A 231 30.68 22.24 0.64
N LEU A 232 29.68 23.07 0.38
CA LEU A 232 28.28 22.71 0.61
C LEU A 232 27.63 22.39 -0.74
N VAL A 233 27.24 21.13 -0.91
CA VAL A 233 26.43 20.68 -2.07
C VAL A 233 24.98 20.70 -1.65
N ASP A 234 24.31 21.81 -1.92
CA ASP A 234 22.91 22.03 -1.55
C ASP A 234 22.21 22.89 -2.60
N ASP A 235 21.82 22.26 -3.71
CA ASP A 235 21.22 22.94 -4.86
C ASP A 235 19.84 23.56 -4.55
N HIS A 236 19.23 23.13 -3.44
CA HIS A 236 17.84 23.50 -3.10
C HIS A 236 17.70 24.27 -1.78
N ASN A 237 18.83 24.68 -1.18
CA ASN A 237 18.87 25.41 0.11
C ASN A 237 18.11 24.68 1.24
N GLU A 238 18.33 23.36 1.35
CA GLU A 238 17.69 22.49 2.34
C GLU A 238 18.52 22.34 3.62
N PHE A 239 19.83 22.64 3.55
CA PHE A 239 20.74 22.57 4.68
C PHE A 239 20.57 23.78 5.60
N MET A 240 20.97 23.64 6.86
CA MET A 240 20.84 24.70 7.86
C MET A 240 21.71 25.94 7.60
N ILE A 241 22.70 25.82 6.74
CA ILE A 241 23.60 26.90 6.35
C ILE A 241 23.37 27.20 4.89
N THR A 242 23.01 28.44 4.59
CA THR A 242 22.85 28.91 3.21
C THR A 242 24.01 29.83 2.85
N GLN A 243 24.53 29.66 1.65
CA GLN A 243 25.55 30.54 1.12
C GLN A 243 24.90 31.88 0.75
N ARG A 244 25.28 32.94 1.44
CA ARG A 244 24.86 34.28 1.08
C ARG A 244 25.68 34.70 -0.14
N ILE A 245 25.09 34.76 -1.30
CA ILE A 245 25.69 35.41 -2.46
C ILE A 245 25.42 36.90 -2.26
N ASP A 246 26.38 37.59 -1.65
CA ASP A 246 26.37 39.04 -1.67
C ASP A 246 26.61 39.45 -3.12
N HIS A 247 25.58 39.85 -3.81
CA HIS A 247 25.72 40.58 -5.05
C HIS A 247 26.46 41.85 -4.71
N PHE A 248 27.79 41.86 -4.90
CA PHE A 248 28.55 43.05 -5.00
C PHE A 248 28.02 43.79 -6.23
N GLU A 249 27.00 44.62 -6.04
CA GLU A 249 26.76 45.72 -6.96
C GLU A 249 28.02 46.57 -6.96
N GLY A 250 28.86 46.32 -7.97
CA GLY A 250 30.04 47.16 -8.22
C GLY A 250 29.56 48.57 -8.47
N GLY A 251 29.51 49.35 -7.39
CA GLY A 251 29.34 50.79 -7.45
C GLY A 251 30.51 51.36 -8.22
N GLY A 252 30.39 51.42 -9.53
CA GLY A 252 31.27 52.23 -10.40
C GLY A 252 31.06 53.70 -10.14
N GLY A 253 31.54 54.17 -9.01
CA GLY A 253 31.72 55.59 -8.72
C GLY A 253 32.87 56.18 -9.51
N GLY A 254 32.68 56.41 -10.80
CA GLY A 254 33.58 57.22 -11.62
C GLY A 254 33.28 58.71 -11.48
N GLY A 255 33.60 59.25 -10.30
CA GLY A 255 33.70 60.71 -10.15
C GLY A 255 34.93 61.21 -10.82
N ARG A 256 34.89 61.74 -12.02
CA ARG A 256 35.91 62.69 -12.55
C ARG A 256 35.32 64.07 -12.54
N GLY A 257 35.63 64.79 -11.47
CA GLY A 257 35.67 66.26 -11.46
C GLY A 257 36.74 66.79 -12.42
N ARG A 258 36.36 67.58 -13.35
CA ARG A 258 37.23 68.58 -13.93
C ARG A 258 36.51 69.90 -13.93
N GLY A 259 37.06 70.79 -13.04
CA GLY A 259 36.79 72.19 -13.12
C GLY A 259 37.54 72.85 -14.29
N SER A 260 37.00 73.82 -14.78
CA SER A 260 37.61 75.02 -15.45
C SER A 260 36.44 75.95 -15.74
N GLY A 261 36.38 77.12 -15.11
CA GLY A 261 37.15 78.25 -15.35
C GLY A 261 36.54 79.11 -16.42
N GLY A 262 36.24 80.35 -16.08
CA GLY A 262 35.98 81.33 -17.11
C GLY A 262 34.56 81.90 -17.07
N ASP A 263 34.36 82.98 -16.34
CA ASP A 263 34.56 84.35 -16.75
C ASP A 263 33.45 84.97 -17.59
N GLY A 264 32.95 86.10 -17.17
CA GLY A 264 32.51 87.12 -18.11
C GLY A 264 31.02 87.43 -18.17
N GLY A 265 30.68 88.50 -17.58
CA GLY A 265 30.06 89.61 -18.35
C GLY A 265 28.56 89.87 -18.13
N SER A 266 28.36 90.87 -17.36
CA SER A 266 27.55 92.10 -17.69
C SER A 266 26.21 91.98 -18.38
N GLY A 267 25.28 92.71 -17.82
CA GLY A 267 24.50 93.61 -18.62
C GLY A 267 22.97 93.52 -18.42
N GLU A 268 22.54 94.48 -17.81
CA GLU A 268 21.19 95.09 -17.82
C GLU A 268 20.05 94.35 -17.12
#